data_5e46afd76cbe1b76ba68bbcb7771e51c
#
_entry.id   5e46afd76cbe1b76ba68bbcb7771e51c
#
_cell.length_a   1.000
_cell.length_b   1.000
_cell.length_c   1.000
_cell.angle_alpha   90.00
_cell.angle_beta   90.00
_cell.angle_gamma   90.00
#
_symmetry.space_group_name_H-M   'P 1'
#
loop_
_entity.id
_entity.type
_entity.pdbx_description
1 polymer ?
#
loop_
_entity_poly.entity_id
_entity_poly.type
_entity_poly.pdbx_seq_one_letter_code
_entity_poly.pdbx_strand_id
1 'polypeptide(L)'
;MKKLLAILLSLLMVAGLFAGCGSSEKAPETTAAPAAAETEAAQASYMDELIAAAQAEGTLVVYGSCEEEYLAVACEKFQELYGIEVQYQRLSTGEVQSKIEEENGNPSGDVWFGGTTDPYNVCAAAGLLEAYEAQNASHLLGDAYRDADGYWYGIYKGILGFMVNIDELDRLGLEVPQDWADLTDPKYEGLIWLSNYNTAGTAKLVINTMIQKYGHDEGIQYLVDLDKNVQVYTKSGSGPSKNVGTGECVIGIGFLHDGITQIVDNGYGNIQLVIPSSGTSYEIGATAIFKGCKHPNAAKLWIEFALSPDCVNLAQDNGSYQFLVIDNATQPEVATEFGLDPENVMDYDFEDAKNNITTYVEEVMTALGGGDDRFKTE
;
A
#
# COMPACT_ATOMS: atom_id res chain seq x y z
N MET A 1 -22.98 23.83 -44.47
CA MET A 1 -23.78 25.07 -44.53
C MET A 1 -23.49 25.80 -43.25
N LYS A 2 -22.54 26.76 -43.25
CA LYS A 2 -22.75 28.24 -43.19
C LYS A 2 -23.52 28.64 -41.93
N LYS A 3 -23.01 29.45 -40.95
CA LYS A 3 -22.37 30.79 -40.96
C LYS A 3 -21.77 31.00 -39.56
N LEU A 4 -20.59 31.43 -39.27
CA LEU A 4 -19.92 32.75 -39.37
C LEU A 4 -20.75 33.97 -38.92
N LEU A 5 -20.24 34.73 -37.90
CA LEU A 5 -20.04 36.19 -37.78
C LEU A 5 -19.86 36.51 -36.29
N ALA A 6 -18.80 36.94 -35.71
CA ALA A 6 -17.92 38.14 -35.89
C ALA A 6 -18.53 39.47 -35.44
N ILE A 7 -17.69 40.30 -34.74
CA ILE A 7 -17.68 41.78 -34.63
C ILE A 7 -18.40 42.33 -33.36
N LEU A 8 -17.90 43.30 -32.54
CA LEU A 8 -17.02 44.45 -32.74
C LEU A 8 -16.54 45.05 -31.41
N LEU A 9 -15.36 45.56 -31.43
CA LEU A 9 -14.70 46.61 -30.70
C LEU A 9 -15.61 47.81 -30.27
N SER A 10 -15.39 48.40 -29.09
CA SER A 10 -15.53 49.84 -28.89
C SER A 10 -14.56 50.35 -27.84
N LEU A 11 -13.64 51.15 -28.30
CA LEU A 11 -12.70 52.03 -27.65
C LEU A 11 -13.45 53.26 -27.11
N LEU A 12 -13.19 53.71 -25.90
CA LEU A 12 -13.41 55.10 -25.50
C LEU A 12 -12.30 55.55 -24.55
N MET A 13 -11.44 56.43 -25.10
CA MET A 13 -10.51 57.28 -24.35
C MET A 13 -11.28 58.39 -23.65
N VAL A 14 -10.94 58.68 -22.41
CA VAL A 14 -11.08 60.01 -21.83
C VAL A 14 -9.78 60.39 -21.13
N ALA A 15 -9.14 61.41 -21.66
CA ALA A 15 -7.97 62.02 -21.08
C ALA A 15 -8.40 63.03 -19.99
N GLY A 16 -7.71 63.01 -18.86
CA GLY A 16 -7.80 63.95 -17.78
C GLY A 16 -6.43 64.17 -17.15
N LEU A 17 -5.78 65.23 -17.53
CA LEU A 17 -4.54 65.73 -16.95
C LEU A 17 -4.82 66.31 -15.55
N PHE A 18 -4.09 65.87 -14.52
CA PHE A 18 -3.71 66.69 -13.39
C PHE A 18 -2.28 66.35 -12.97
N ALA A 19 -1.42 67.34 -13.00
CA ALA A 19 -0.06 67.26 -12.50
C ALA A 19 -0.03 67.29 -10.97
N GLY A 20 0.73 66.43 -10.36
CA GLY A 20 1.07 66.45 -8.95
C GLY A 20 2.36 65.70 -8.72
N CYS A 21 3.46 66.40 -8.40
CA CYS A 21 4.72 65.88 -7.96
C CYS A 21 4.56 65.06 -6.66
N GLY A 22 5.00 63.78 -6.67
CA GLY A 22 5.13 62.93 -5.49
C GLY A 22 6.12 61.82 -5.78
N SER A 23 7.18 61.76 -5.03
CA SER A 23 8.29 60.82 -5.08
C SER A 23 7.87 59.35 -5.27
N SER A 24 8.39 58.75 -6.32
CA SER A 24 8.26 57.32 -6.61
C SER A 24 9.09 56.51 -5.63
N GLU A 25 8.44 55.92 -4.63
CA GLU A 25 8.94 54.77 -3.89
C GLU A 25 8.67 53.51 -4.73
N LYS A 26 9.74 52.93 -5.24
CA LYS A 26 9.72 51.59 -5.90
C LYS A 26 9.30 50.57 -4.86
N ALA A 27 8.15 49.91 -5.07
CA ALA A 27 7.81 48.68 -4.35
C ALA A 27 8.93 47.61 -4.57
N PRO A 28 9.31 46.88 -3.56
CA PRO A 28 10.30 45.82 -3.75
C PRO A 28 9.69 44.73 -4.61
N GLU A 29 10.33 44.42 -5.74
CA GLU A 29 10.15 43.18 -6.48
C GLU A 29 10.50 42.04 -5.55
N THR A 30 9.54 41.17 -5.26
CA THR A 30 9.71 39.94 -4.48
C THR A 30 10.56 39.00 -5.31
N THR A 31 11.85 38.95 -5.03
CA THR A 31 12.80 37.97 -5.55
C THR A 31 12.57 36.63 -4.84
N ALA A 32 11.57 35.86 -5.28
CA ALA A 32 11.36 34.48 -4.83
C ALA A 32 12.12 33.43 -5.70
N ALA A 33 12.75 33.86 -6.78
CA ALA A 33 13.43 32.96 -7.72
C ALA A 33 14.82 32.40 -7.30
N PRO A 34 15.64 33.03 -6.45
CA PRO A 34 16.97 32.47 -6.12
C PRO A 34 16.94 31.29 -5.15
N ALA A 35 16.04 31.26 -4.18
CA ALA A 35 16.01 30.23 -3.13
C ALA A 35 15.56 28.86 -3.66
N ALA A 36 14.57 28.82 -4.57
CA ALA A 36 14.11 27.58 -5.19
C ALA A 36 15.21 26.93 -6.07
N ALA A 37 15.88 27.75 -6.88
CA ALA A 37 16.96 27.25 -7.75
C ALA A 37 18.20 26.74 -6.96
N GLU A 38 18.51 27.34 -5.82
CA GLU A 38 19.57 26.86 -4.92
C GLU A 38 19.18 25.52 -4.25
N THR A 39 17.90 25.35 -3.90
CA THR A 39 17.38 24.11 -3.31
C THR A 39 17.40 22.97 -4.34
N GLU A 40 16.92 23.20 -5.56
CA GLU A 40 16.95 22.21 -6.65
C GLU A 40 18.38 21.78 -7.01
N ALA A 41 19.34 22.73 -7.06
CA ALA A 41 20.73 22.43 -7.32
C ALA A 41 21.38 21.62 -6.18
N ALA A 42 21.02 21.88 -4.93
CA ALA A 42 21.49 21.13 -3.78
C ALA A 42 20.90 19.70 -3.76
N GLN A 43 19.64 19.53 -4.11
CA GLN A 43 18.98 18.21 -4.25
C GLN A 43 19.61 17.39 -5.36
N ALA A 44 19.84 17.97 -6.54
CA ALA A 44 20.51 17.29 -7.65
C ALA A 44 21.93 16.83 -7.25
N SER A 45 22.72 17.68 -6.56
CA SER A 45 24.06 17.33 -6.06
C SER A 45 24.01 16.18 -5.05
N TYR A 46 23.04 16.17 -4.13
CA TYR A 46 22.85 15.09 -3.18
C TYR A 46 22.53 13.76 -3.88
N MET A 47 21.63 13.78 -4.87
CA MET A 47 21.28 12.55 -5.62
C MET A 47 22.47 12.00 -6.41
N ASP A 48 23.27 12.86 -7.06
CA ASP A 48 24.47 12.43 -7.77
C ASP A 48 25.49 11.77 -6.84
N GLU A 49 25.70 12.34 -5.64
CA GLU A 49 26.58 11.77 -4.61
C GLU A 49 26.03 10.44 -4.07
N LEU A 50 24.72 10.35 -3.82
CA LEU A 50 24.06 9.14 -3.35
C LEU A 50 24.15 8.00 -4.38
N ILE A 51 23.89 8.31 -5.66
CA ILE A 51 24.03 7.34 -6.75
C ILE A 51 25.45 6.80 -6.83
N ALA A 52 26.46 7.69 -6.80
CA ALA A 52 27.85 7.27 -6.85
C ALA A 52 28.25 6.40 -5.64
N ALA A 53 27.78 6.74 -4.45
CA ALA A 53 28.04 5.97 -3.23
C ALA A 53 27.35 4.59 -3.28
N ALA A 54 26.09 4.53 -3.74
CA ALA A 54 25.33 3.29 -3.91
C ALA A 54 25.98 2.37 -4.96
N GLN A 55 26.42 2.93 -6.09
CA GLN A 55 27.16 2.19 -7.12
C GLN A 55 28.49 1.61 -6.60
N ALA A 56 29.15 2.30 -5.66
CA ALA A 56 30.36 1.80 -5.03
C ALA A 56 30.09 0.60 -4.09
N GLU A 57 28.87 0.50 -3.52
CA GLU A 57 28.40 -0.68 -2.77
C GLU A 57 28.07 -1.85 -3.70
N GLY A 58 27.53 -1.58 -4.89
CA GLY A 58 27.38 -2.48 -6.02
C GLY A 58 26.27 -3.51 -5.92
N THR A 59 25.61 -3.66 -4.75
CA THR A 59 24.55 -4.64 -4.51
C THR A 59 23.45 -4.05 -3.63
N LEU A 60 22.21 -4.54 -3.82
CA LEU A 60 21.06 -4.29 -2.94
C LEU A 60 20.30 -5.60 -2.71
N VAL A 61 19.83 -5.85 -1.49
CA VAL A 61 19.00 -7.00 -1.14
C VAL A 61 17.62 -6.52 -0.67
N VAL A 62 16.57 -6.89 -1.40
CA VAL A 62 15.19 -6.46 -1.17
C VAL A 62 14.35 -7.61 -0.60
N TYR A 63 13.70 -7.40 0.55
CA TYR A 63 12.61 -8.27 1.00
C TYR A 63 11.30 -7.63 0.58
N GLY A 64 10.54 -8.29 -0.31
CA GLY A 64 9.30 -7.78 -0.86
C GLY A 64 8.07 -8.48 -0.29
N SER A 65 7.01 -7.73 -0.04
CA SER A 65 5.73 -8.23 0.48
C SER A 65 4.53 -7.85 -0.40
N CYS A 66 4.77 -7.27 -1.57
CA CYS A 66 3.78 -7.03 -2.62
C CYS A 66 3.68 -8.23 -3.59
N GLU A 67 2.97 -8.07 -4.68
CA GLU A 67 2.89 -9.04 -5.78
C GLU A 67 4.28 -9.29 -6.36
N GLU A 68 4.56 -10.57 -6.65
CA GLU A 68 5.91 -10.99 -7.06
C GLU A 68 6.30 -10.37 -8.41
N GLU A 69 5.36 -10.22 -9.32
CA GLU A 69 5.55 -9.63 -10.63
C GLU A 69 5.96 -8.15 -10.51
N TYR A 70 5.26 -7.37 -9.67
CA TYR A 70 5.61 -5.98 -9.40
C TYR A 70 6.98 -5.85 -8.70
N LEU A 71 7.23 -6.70 -7.69
CA LEU A 71 8.53 -6.73 -7.01
C LEU A 71 9.69 -6.98 -7.98
N ALA A 72 9.51 -7.96 -8.88
CA ALA A 72 10.54 -8.34 -9.86
C ALA A 72 10.88 -7.17 -10.78
N VAL A 73 9.86 -6.54 -11.40
CA VAL A 73 10.10 -5.44 -12.35
C VAL A 73 10.61 -4.18 -11.66
N ALA A 74 10.23 -3.90 -10.41
CA ALA A 74 10.79 -2.80 -9.63
C ALA A 74 12.29 -3.02 -9.37
N CYS A 75 12.69 -4.24 -9.00
CA CYS A 75 14.10 -4.62 -8.83
C CYS A 75 14.88 -4.52 -10.14
N GLU A 76 14.33 -5.02 -11.24
CA GLU A 76 14.93 -4.93 -12.57
C GLU A 76 15.09 -3.46 -13.01
N LYS A 77 14.08 -2.62 -12.78
CA LYS A 77 14.11 -1.20 -13.14
C LYS A 77 15.17 -0.43 -12.33
N PHE A 78 15.27 -0.68 -11.04
CA PHE A 78 16.33 -0.10 -10.20
C PHE A 78 17.71 -0.50 -10.72
N GLN A 79 17.92 -1.78 -11.03
CA GLN A 79 19.19 -2.26 -11.60
C GLN A 79 19.49 -1.62 -12.96
N GLU A 80 18.47 -1.47 -13.83
CA GLU A 80 18.59 -0.79 -15.13
C GLU A 80 19.06 0.66 -14.98
N LEU A 81 18.40 1.41 -14.06
CA LEU A 81 18.66 2.84 -13.89
C LEU A 81 20.03 3.13 -13.26
N TYR A 82 20.43 2.33 -12.28
CA TYR A 82 21.58 2.66 -11.43
C TYR A 82 22.78 1.73 -11.61
N GLY A 83 22.63 0.62 -12.33
CA GLY A 83 23.73 -0.34 -12.54
C GLY A 83 24.16 -1.09 -11.28
N ILE A 84 23.27 -1.20 -10.28
CA ILE A 84 23.47 -1.89 -9.01
C ILE A 84 22.80 -3.26 -9.10
N GLU A 85 23.50 -4.35 -8.76
CA GLU A 85 22.92 -5.69 -8.72
C GLU A 85 21.84 -5.78 -7.65
N VAL A 86 20.63 -6.26 -8.00
CA VAL A 86 19.53 -6.42 -7.03
C VAL A 86 19.22 -7.88 -6.84
N GLN A 87 19.25 -8.33 -5.59
CA GLN A 87 18.76 -9.63 -5.16
C GLN A 87 17.46 -9.41 -4.37
N TYR A 88 16.44 -10.22 -4.63
CA TYR A 88 15.20 -10.07 -3.88
C TYR A 88 14.65 -11.42 -3.41
N GLN A 89 13.85 -11.35 -2.35
CA GLN A 89 13.08 -12.47 -1.84
C GLN A 89 11.65 -12.00 -1.55
N ARG A 90 10.66 -12.71 -2.12
CA ARG A 90 9.26 -12.46 -1.81
C ARG A 90 8.88 -13.22 -0.53
N LEU A 91 8.41 -12.48 0.48
CA LEU A 91 7.95 -12.95 1.78
C LEU A 91 6.63 -12.25 2.13
N SER A 92 5.78 -12.87 2.93
CA SER A 92 4.65 -12.14 3.51
C SER A 92 5.14 -11.15 4.58
N THR A 93 4.33 -10.13 4.89
CA THR A 93 4.75 -9.03 5.78
C THR A 93 5.15 -9.55 7.17
N GLY A 94 4.40 -10.53 7.71
CA GLY A 94 4.75 -11.14 9.01
C GLY A 94 6.01 -12.00 8.96
N GLU A 95 6.30 -12.63 7.81
CA GLU A 95 7.56 -13.38 7.64
C GLU A 95 8.78 -12.46 7.58
N VAL A 96 8.66 -11.29 6.93
CA VAL A 96 9.74 -10.29 6.96
C VAL A 96 9.96 -9.79 8.37
N GLN A 97 8.88 -9.45 9.11
CA GLN A 97 8.97 -9.06 10.51
C GLN A 97 9.73 -10.11 11.33
N SER A 98 9.28 -11.37 11.32
CA SER A 98 9.91 -12.46 12.07
C SER A 98 11.39 -12.64 11.68
N LYS A 99 11.70 -12.56 10.38
CA LYS A 99 13.05 -12.73 9.87
C LYS A 99 14.01 -11.65 10.40
N ILE A 100 13.63 -10.37 10.36
CA ILE A 100 14.50 -9.30 10.85
C ILE A 100 14.59 -9.26 12.37
N GLU A 101 13.56 -9.71 13.10
CA GLU A 101 13.61 -9.93 14.55
C GLU A 101 14.63 -11.01 14.90
N GLU A 102 14.63 -12.15 14.20
CA GLU A 102 15.60 -13.24 14.37
C GLU A 102 17.03 -12.81 14.02
N GLU A 103 17.21 -11.98 12.98
CA GLU A 103 18.49 -11.45 12.53
C GLU A 103 19.06 -10.38 13.49
N ASN A 104 18.25 -9.82 14.38
CA ASN A 104 18.60 -9.04 15.57
C ASN A 104 19.69 -7.97 15.32
N GLY A 105 19.44 -7.06 14.37
CA GLY A 105 20.35 -5.95 14.06
C GLY A 105 21.54 -6.30 13.13
N ASN A 106 21.52 -7.49 12.54
CA ASN A 106 22.45 -7.88 11.48
C ASN A 106 21.67 -8.45 10.28
N PRO A 107 20.81 -7.62 9.64
CA PRO A 107 19.92 -8.09 8.59
C PRO A 107 20.68 -8.64 7.37
N SER A 108 20.13 -9.67 6.76
CA SER A 108 20.61 -10.20 5.49
C SER A 108 20.05 -9.42 4.30
N GLY A 109 18.93 -8.70 4.49
CA GLY A 109 18.35 -7.74 3.56
C GLY A 109 18.78 -6.30 3.85
N ASP A 110 18.57 -5.41 2.89
CA ASP A 110 18.84 -3.98 3.05
C ASP A 110 17.56 -3.17 3.19
N VAL A 111 16.53 -3.53 2.44
CA VAL A 111 15.26 -2.81 2.38
C VAL A 111 14.05 -3.73 2.40
N TRP A 112 12.94 -3.19 2.87
CA TRP A 112 11.62 -3.79 2.79
C TRP A 112 10.76 -3.05 1.76
N PHE A 113 10.02 -3.77 0.91
CA PHE A 113 9.20 -3.19 -0.14
C PHE A 113 7.81 -3.83 -0.21
N GLY A 114 6.76 -3.02 -0.02
CA GLY A 114 5.36 -3.45 -0.05
C GLY A 114 4.87 -4.14 1.22
N GLY A 115 3.58 -4.48 1.22
CA GLY A 115 2.89 -5.05 2.38
C GLY A 115 2.41 -4.01 3.39
N THR A 116 1.60 -4.43 4.34
CA THR A 116 0.90 -3.54 5.30
C THR A 116 1.84 -2.88 6.30
N THR A 117 1.51 -1.66 6.75
CA THR A 117 2.34 -0.85 7.65
C THR A 117 2.36 -1.32 9.11
N ASP A 118 1.39 -2.14 9.56
CA ASP A 118 1.36 -2.58 10.96
C ASP A 118 2.66 -3.28 11.40
N PRO A 119 3.20 -4.27 10.66
CA PRO A 119 4.50 -4.86 10.98
C PRO A 119 5.69 -3.89 10.87
N TYR A 120 5.64 -2.91 9.97
CA TYR A 120 6.67 -1.86 9.90
C TYR A 120 6.72 -1.04 11.19
N ASN A 121 5.55 -0.68 11.72
CA ASN A 121 5.44 0.06 12.98
C ASN A 121 6.00 -0.75 14.16
N VAL A 122 5.72 -2.06 14.22
CA VAL A 122 6.29 -2.96 15.24
C VAL A 122 7.81 -2.99 15.12
N CYS A 123 8.35 -3.12 13.92
CA CYS A 123 9.80 -3.15 13.67
C CYS A 123 10.46 -1.80 13.97
N ALA A 124 9.82 -0.68 13.65
CA ALA A 124 10.32 0.66 13.99
C ALA A 124 10.40 0.85 15.52
N ALA A 125 9.33 0.48 16.25
CA ALA A 125 9.29 0.54 17.71
C ALA A 125 10.36 -0.37 18.36
N ALA A 126 10.66 -1.52 17.76
CA ALA A 126 11.72 -2.43 18.19
C ALA A 126 13.14 -1.95 17.81
N GLY A 127 13.27 -0.84 17.05
CA GLY A 127 14.56 -0.30 16.62
C GLY A 127 15.24 -1.16 15.54
N LEU A 128 14.46 -1.87 14.71
CA LEU A 128 14.93 -2.72 13.63
C LEU A 128 14.93 -2.03 12.25
N LEU A 129 14.35 -0.83 12.17
CA LEU A 129 14.38 0.01 10.98
C LEU A 129 15.32 1.21 11.17
N GLU A 130 15.84 1.72 10.07
CA GLU A 130 16.69 2.91 10.02
C GLU A 130 15.87 4.11 9.52
N ALA A 131 15.89 5.20 10.27
CA ALA A 131 15.25 6.44 9.85
C ALA A 131 16.05 7.11 8.71
N TYR A 132 15.34 7.55 7.69
CA TYR A 132 15.93 8.28 6.57
C TYR A 132 14.96 9.37 6.11
N GLU A 133 15.42 10.60 5.96
CA GLU A 133 14.62 11.69 5.43
C GLU A 133 14.70 11.68 3.89
N ALA A 134 13.72 11.06 3.25
CA ALA A 134 13.67 10.94 1.80
C ALA A 134 13.26 12.27 1.15
N GLN A 135 13.98 12.68 0.10
CA GLN A 135 13.67 13.91 -0.66
C GLN A 135 12.34 13.75 -1.42
N ASN A 136 12.11 12.57 -2.03
CA ASN A 136 10.89 12.27 -2.76
C ASN A 136 9.66 12.10 -1.85
N ALA A 137 9.81 12.07 -0.52
CA ALA A 137 8.68 12.11 0.41
C ALA A 137 7.81 13.37 0.27
N SER A 138 8.34 14.45 -0.35
CA SER A 138 7.58 15.66 -0.70
C SER A 138 6.46 15.41 -1.71
N HIS A 139 6.48 14.29 -2.43
CA HIS A 139 5.45 13.86 -3.39
C HIS A 139 4.35 12.99 -2.76
N LEU A 140 4.43 12.64 -1.49
CA LEU A 140 3.36 11.90 -0.83
C LEU A 140 2.08 12.74 -0.74
N LEU A 141 0.93 12.11 -0.96
CA LEU A 141 -0.39 12.76 -0.92
C LEU A 141 -0.79 13.30 0.48
N GLY A 142 -0.03 12.94 1.51
CA GLY A 142 -0.24 13.46 2.87
C GLY A 142 0.63 12.76 3.91
N ASP A 143 0.64 13.33 5.12
CA ASP A 143 1.45 12.84 6.23
C ASP A 143 1.02 11.46 6.75
N ALA A 144 -0.22 11.02 6.46
CA ALA A 144 -0.70 9.68 6.78
C ALA A 144 0.06 8.56 6.03
N TYR A 145 0.75 8.91 4.95
CA TYR A 145 1.49 7.95 4.11
C TYR A 145 2.98 7.87 4.47
N ARG A 146 3.36 8.27 5.67
CA ARG A 146 4.73 8.10 6.18
C ARG A 146 4.76 7.97 7.70
N ASP A 147 5.79 7.34 8.21
CA ASP A 147 6.15 7.45 9.62
C ASP A 147 6.67 8.86 9.94
N ALA A 148 6.28 9.42 11.08
CA ALA A 148 6.64 10.79 11.47
C ALA A 148 8.14 10.98 11.67
N ASP A 149 8.85 9.91 12.07
CA ASP A 149 10.30 9.89 12.29
C ASP A 149 11.08 9.37 11.06
N GLY A 150 10.38 9.06 9.95
CA GLY A 150 10.98 8.64 8.69
C GLY A 150 11.44 7.18 8.65
N TYR A 151 10.85 6.30 9.44
CA TYR A 151 11.18 4.86 9.43
C TYR A 151 10.58 4.12 8.24
N TRP A 152 9.46 4.58 7.68
CA TRP A 152 8.84 4.01 6.49
C TRP A 152 8.09 5.07 5.69
N TYR A 153 7.88 4.77 4.40
CA TYR A 153 7.15 5.60 3.44
C TYR A 153 6.15 4.75 2.66
N GLY A 154 4.92 5.25 2.54
CA GLY A 154 3.87 4.62 1.76
C GLY A 154 4.14 4.73 0.26
N ILE A 155 3.81 3.66 -0.46
CA ILE A 155 3.93 3.59 -1.92
C ILE A 155 2.58 3.34 -2.61
N TYR A 156 1.65 2.69 -1.91
CA TYR A 156 0.30 2.44 -2.39
C TYR A 156 -0.72 2.31 -1.25
N LYS A 157 -2.01 2.29 -1.63
CA LYS A 157 -3.17 2.06 -0.78
C LYS A 157 -4.04 0.96 -1.38
N GLY A 158 -4.37 -0.07 -0.60
CA GLY A 158 -5.21 -1.20 -1.02
C GLY A 158 -6.47 -1.32 -0.16
N ILE A 159 -7.64 -1.50 -0.78
CA ILE A 159 -8.92 -1.61 -0.09
C ILE A 159 -9.15 -3.06 0.32
N LEU A 160 -9.44 -3.29 1.62
CA LEU A 160 -9.82 -4.59 2.14
C LEU A 160 -11.27 -4.92 1.76
N GLY A 161 -11.54 -6.18 1.46
CA GLY A 161 -12.89 -6.66 1.18
C GLY A 161 -12.91 -8.16 1.01
N PHE A 162 -13.80 -8.65 0.19
CA PHE A 162 -13.78 -10.05 -0.18
C PHE A 162 -14.21 -10.22 -1.65
N MET A 163 -13.82 -11.32 -2.21
CA MET A 163 -14.13 -11.71 -3.57
C MET A 163 -14.79 -13.07 -3.57
N VAL A 164 -15.73 -13.28 -4.47
CA VAL A 164 -16.52 -14.51 -4.52
C VAL A 164 -16.47 -15.14 -5.90
N ASN A 165 -16.46 -16.47 -5.94
CA ASN A 165 -16.70 -17.23 -7.15
C ASN A 165 -18.22 -17.36 -7.35
N ILE A 166 -18.78 -16.62 -8.30
CA ILE A 166 -20.22 -16.58 -8.54
C ILE A 166 -20.76 -17.90 -9.09
N ASP A 167 -19.97 -18.64 -9.89
CA ASP A 167 -20.38 -19.93 -10.43
C ASP A 167 -20.54 -20.98 -9.32
N GLU A 168 -19.62 -20.98 -8.34
CA GLU A 168 -19.69 -21.88 -7.20
C GLU A 168 -20.84 -21.52 -6.23
N LEU A 169 -21.08 -20.23 -5.97
CA LEU A 169 -22.24 -19.80 -5.17
C LEU A 169 -23.54 -20.19 -5.85
N ASP A 170 -23.68 -19.96 -7.16
CA ASP A 170 -24.85 -20.38 -7.94
C ASP A 170 -25.04 -21.90 -7.90
N ARG A 171 -23.98 -22.69 -8.04
CA ARG A 171 -24.00 -24.16 -7.94
C ARG A 171 -24.51 -24.64 -6.58
N LEU A 172 -24.17 -23.90 -5.53
CA LEU A 172 -24.59 -24.19 -4.15
C LEU A 172 -25.98 -23.62 -3.81
N GLY A 173 -26.54 -22.79 -4.68
CA GLY A 173 -27.82 -22.10 -4.46
C GLY A 173 -27.72 -21.02 -3.37
N LEU A 174 -26.56 -20.39 -3.23
CA LEU A 174 -26.27 -19.36 -2.23
C LEU A 174 -26.20 -17.98 -2.89
N GLU A 175 -26.63 -16.98 -2.14
CA GLU A 175 -26.49 -15.58 -2.55
C GLU A 175 -25.07 -15.06 -2.29
N VAL A 176 -24.65 -14.04 -3.05
CA VAL A 176 -23.39 -13.32 -2.81
C VAL A 176 -23.53 -12.52 -1.51
N PRO A 177 -22.64 -12.75 -0.51
CA PRO A 177 -22.61 -11.93 0.71
C PRO A 177 -22.30 -10.47 0.35
N GLN A 178 -22.93 -9.51 1.04
CA GLN A 178 -22.80 -8.09 0.74
C GLN A 178 -22.08 -7.31 1.86
N ASP A 179 -21.91 -7.93 3.02
CA ASP A 179 -21.32 -7.29 4.19
C ASP A 179 -20.52 -8.28 5.04
N TRP A 180 -19.67 -7.73 5.89
CA TRP A 180 -18.94 -8.51 6.89
C TRP A 180 -19.84 -9.39 7.73
N ALA A 181 -20.99 -8.88 8.17
CA ALA A 181 -21.94 -9.62 8.99
C ALA A 181 -22.46 -10.90 8.29
N ASP A 182 -22.59 -10.88 6.97
CA ASP A 182 -23.09 -12.04 6.21
C ASP A 182 -22.11 -13.22 6.27
N LEU A 183 -20.79 -12.94 6.41
CA LEU A 183 -19.75 -13.96 6.40
C LEU A 183 -19.78 -14.88 7.63
N THR A 184 -20.51 -14.50 8.67
CA THR A 184 -20.70 -15.33 9.87
C THR A 184 -21.97 -16.22 9.80
N ASP A 185 -22.77 -16.09 8.72
CA ASP A 185 -23.95 -16.94 8.51
C ASP A 185 -23.50 -18.39 8.27
N PRO A 186 -24.04 -19.38 9.02
CA PRO A 186 -23.70 -20.80 8.85
C PRO A 186 -23.90 -21.35 7.42
N LYS A 187 -24.69 -20.67 6.56
CA LYS A 187 -24.85 -21.09 5.16
C LYS A 187 -23.53 -21.06 4.36
N TYR A 188 -22.51 -20.32 4.85
CA TYR A 188 -21.18 -20.25 4.24
C TYR A 188 -20.13 -21.13 4.95
N GLU A 189 -20.55 -22.05 5.82
CA GLU A 189 -19.65 -22.99 6.52
C GLU A 189 -18.73 -23.72 5.54
N GLY A 190 -17.41 -23.61 5.77
CA GLY A 190 -16.38 -24.26 4.94
C GLY A 190 -16.18 -23.66 3.54
N LEU A 191 -16.68 -22.44 3.27
CA LEU A 191 -16.55 -21.79 1.98
C LEU A 191 -15.59 -20.60 1.98
N ILE A 192 -15.12 -20.15 3.16
CA ILE A 192 -14.31 -18.94 3.30
C ILE A 192 -12.83 -19.30 3.41
N TRP A 193 -11.99 -18.60 2.67
CA TRP A 193 -10.55 -18.59 2.86
C TRP A 193 -10.10 -17.24 3.38
N LEU A 194 -9.19 -17.27 4.35
CA LEU A 194 -8.56 -16.11 4.95
C LEU A 194 -7.05 -16.39 5.09
N SER A 195 -6.24 -15.36 5.13
CA SER A 195 -4.83 -15.54 5.44
C SER A 195 -4.60 -15.74 6.95
N ASN A 196 -3.47 -16.34 7.29
CA ASN A 196 -3.10 -16.69 8.65
C ASN A 196 -2.70 -15.45 9.46
N TYR A 197 -3.28 -15.27 10.62
CA TYR A 197 -3.07 -14.15 11.52
C TYR A 197 -1.60 -13.97 11.99
N ASN A 198 -0.83 -15.06 12.03
CA ASN A 198 0.58 -15.00 12.42
C ASN A 198 1.51 -14.58 11.28
N THR A 199 1.17 -14.87 10.01
CA THR A 199 2.11 -14.71 8.89
C THR A 199 1.76 -13.59 7.93
N ALA A 200 0.46 -13.21 7.83
CA ALA A 200 0.01 -12.26 6.83
C ALA A 200 -0.42 -10.93 7.44
N GLY A 201 0.08 -9.83 6.89
CA GLY A 201 -0.36 -8.48 7.25
C GLY A 201 -1.84 -8.25 6.95
N THR A 202 -2.36 -8.82 5.85
CA THR A 202 -3.78 -8.78 5.49
C THR A 202 -4.68 -9.32 6.61
N ALA A 203 -4.32 -10.46 7.21
CA ALA A 203 -5.09 -11.02 8.32
C ALA A 203 -5.01 -10.15 9.59
N LYS A 204 -3.86 -9.54 9.87
CA LYS A 204 -3.71 -8.57 10.96
C LYS A 204 -4.62 -7.34 10.73
N LEU A 205 -4.69 -6.86 9.48
CA LEU A 205 -5.60 -5.77 9.12
C LEU A 205 -7.07 -6.18 9.31
N VAL A 206 -7.45 -7.44 9.01
CA VAL A 206 -8.80 -7.95 9.30
C VAL A 206 -9.11 -7.89 10.79
N ILE A 207 -8.17 -8.32 11.66
CA ILE A 207 -8.35 -8.21 13.13
C ILE A 207 -8.63 -6.76 13.54
N ASN A 208 -7.74 -5.83 13.16
CA ASN A 208 -7.89 -4.41 13.50
C ASN A 208 -9.21 -3.84 12.95
N THR A 209 -9.58 -4.20 11.72
CA THR A 209 -10.83 -3.76 11.10
C THR A 209 -12.05 -4.19 11.92
N MET A 210 -12.10 -5.44 12.34
CA MET A 210 -13.24 -5.96 13.11
C MET A 210 -13.30 -5.35 14.52
N ILE A 211 -12.15 -5.18 15.17
CA ILE A 211 -12.08 -4.54 16.50
C ILE A 211 -12.49 -3.07 16.42
N GLN A 212 -11.98 -2.32 15.45
CA GLN A 212 -12.31 -0.90 15.31
C GLN A 212 -13.77 -0.68 14.86
N LYS A 213 -14.32 -1.62 14.09
CA LYS A 213 -15.69 -1.56 13.59
C LYS A 213 -16.74 -1.92 14.65
N TYR A 214 -16.49 -2.97 15.42
CA TYR A 214 -17.50 -3.55 16.34
C TYR A 214 -17.18 -3.28 17.80
N GLY A 215 -16.00 -2.79 18.13
CA GLY A 215 -15.46 -2.75 19.49
C GLY A 215 -14.61 -3.99 19.79
N HIS A 216 -13.77 -3.91 20.83
CA HIS A 216 -12.77 -4.92 21.13
C HIS A 216 -13.38 -6.34 21.31
N ASP A 217 -14.29 -6.50 22.24
CA ASP A 217 -14.86 -7.81 22.59
C ASP A 217 -15.74 -8.37 21.47
N GLU A 218 -16.58 -7.53 20.87
CA GLU A 218 -17.45 -7.89 19.76
C GLU A 218 -16.68 -8.16 18.48
N GLY A 219 -15.55 -7.46 18.26
CA GLY A 219 -14.65 -7.71 17.13
C GLY A 219 -13.97 -9.07 17.24
N ILE A 220 -13.46 -9.44 18.42
CA ILE A 220 -12.92 -10.77 18.67
C ILE A 220 -14.00 -11.83 18.52
N GLN A 221 -15.21 -11.59 19.06
CA GLN A 221 -16.32 -12.54 18.92
C GLN A 221 -16.72 -12.73 17.44
N TYR A 222 -16.73 -11.64 16.64
CA TYR A 222 -16.95 -11.74 15.20
C TYR A 222 -15.95 -12.68 14.53
N LEU A 223 -14.66 -12.58 14.87
CA LEU A 223 -13.60 -13.43 14.30
C LEU A 223 -13.77 -14.89 14.73
N VAL A 224 -14.23 -15.14 15.94
CA VAL A 224 -14.58 -16.50 16.42
C VAL A 224 -15.77 -17.07 15.67
N ASP A 225 -16.76 -16.24 15.35
CA ASP A 225 -17.92 -16.68 14.57
C ASP A 225 -17.57 -16.87 13.09
N LEU A 226 -16.74 -16.02 12.53
CA LEU A 226 -16.18 -16.15 11.17
C LEU A 226 -15.38 -17.45 11.01
N ASP A 227 -14.54 -17.80 12.00
CA ASP A 227 -13.70 -19.00 11.99
C ASP A 227 -14.49 -20.29 11.72
N LYS A 228 -15.75 -20.35 12.16
CA LYS A 228 -16.64 -21.50 11.92
C LYS A 228 -16.89 -21.74 10.42
N ASN A 229 -16.81 -20.67 9.62
CA ASN A 229 -17.04 -20.71 8.19
C ASN A 229 -15.72 -20.78 7.38
N VAL A 230 -14.57 -20.61 8.05
CA VAL A 230 -13.25 -20.62 7.37
C VAL A 230 -12.81 -22.07 7.12
N GLN A 231 -12.56 -22.38 5.85
CA GLN A 231 -12.01 -23.65 5.39
C GLN A 231 -10.49 -23.70 5.47
N VAL A 232 -9.84 -22.62 5.02
CA VAL A 232 -8.38 -22.56 4.87
C VAL A 232 -7.83 -21.24 5.38
N TYR A 233 -6.73 -21.32 6.13
CA TYR A 233 -5.87 -20.19 6.46
C TYR A 233 -4.60 -20.28 5.63
N THR A 234 -4.48 -19.36 4.64
CA THR A 234 -3.33 -19.34 3.74
C THR A 234 -2.13 -18.62 4.36
N LYS A 235 -0.91 -19.03 4.01
CA LYS A 235 0.31 -18.40 4.51
C LYS A 235 0.43 -16.93 4.06
N SER A 236 0.08 -16.65 2.82
CA SER A 236 0.15 -15.31 2.19
C SER A 236 -1.21 -14.62 2.17
N GLY A 237 -1.22 -13.29 2.30
CA GLY A 237 -2.43 -12.45 2.18
C GLY A 237 -3.15 -12.59 0.84
N SER A 238 -2.41 -12.78 -0.26
CA SER A 238 -2.97 -13.00 -1.61
C SER A 238 -3.36 -14.45 -1.89
N GLY A 239 -3.18 -15.37 -0.94
CA GLY A 239 -3.57 -16.78 -1.12
C GLY A 239 -5.04 -16.99 -1.44
N PRO A 240 -5.98 -16.35 -0.73
CA PRO A 240 -7.41 -16.48 -1.04
C PRO A 240 -7.73 -16.01 -2.47
N SER A 241 -7.27 -14.84 -2.90
CA SER A 241 -7.56 -14.27 -4.23
C SER A 241 -7.10 -15.18 -5.36
N LYS A 242 -5.91 -15.76 -5.25
CA LYS A 242 -5.32 -16.65 -6.26
C LYS A 242 -6.15 -17.92 -6.50
N ASN A 243 -7.02 -18.31 -5.57
CA ASN A 243 -7.80 -19.55 -5.63
C ASN A 243 -9.30 -19.33 -5.84
N VAL A 244 -9.78 -18.06 -5.85
CA VAL A 244 -11.21 -17.78 -6.09
C VAL A 244 -11.61 -18.13 -7.53
N GLY A 245 -10.81 -17.74 -8.52
CA GLY A 245 -11.12 -17.98 -9.93
C GLY A 245 -11.20 -19.46 -10.29
N THR A 246 -10.39 -20.30 -9.66
CA THR A 246 -10.39 -21.77 -9.88
C THR A 246 -11.57 -22.47 -9.19
N GLY A 247 -12.24 -21.81 -8.23
CA GLY A 247 -13.30 -22.40 -7.42
C GLY A 247 -12.82 -23.22 -6.23
N GLU A 248 -11.51 -23.30 -5.97
CA GLU A 248 -10.99 -23.93 -4.74
C GLU A 248 -11.35 -23.09 -3.51
N CYS A 249 -11.33 -21.76 -3.65
CA CYS A 249 -11.82 -20.79 -2.70
C CYS A 249 -13.15 -20.22 -3.22
N VAL A 250 -14.23 -20.38 -2.48
CA VAL A 250 -15.53 -19.82 -2.89
C VAL A 250 -15.65 -18.36 -2.49
N ILE A 251 -15.23 -18.02 -1.27
CA ILE A 251 -15.22 -16.65 -0.73
C ILE A 251 -13.82 -16.39 -0.18
N GLY A 252 -13.10 -15.47 -0.78
CA GLY A 252 -11.76 -15.07 -0.36
C GLY A 252 -11.76 -13.71 0.31
N ILE A 253 -11.32 -13.62 1.57
CA ILE A 253 -11.10 -12.34 2.26
C ILE A 253 -9.68 -11.87 1.96
N GLY A 254 -9.56 -10.63 1.45
CA GLY A 254 -8.27 -10.05 1.09
C GLY A 254 -8.40 -8.68 0.45
N PHE A 255 -7.35 -8.23 -0.22
CA PHE A 255 -7.38 -6.95 -0.91
C PHE A 255 -8.09 -7.08 -2.26
N LEU A 256 -8.95 -6.10 -2.57
CA LEU A 256 -9.77 -6.13 -3.78
C LEU A 256 -8.95 -5.95 -5.06
N HIS A 257 -7.80 -5.27 -5.00
CA HIS A 257 -6.87 -5.17 -6.13
C HIS A 257 -6.29 -6.54 -6.54
N ASP A 258 -6.05 -7.46 -5.59
CA ASP A 258 -5.66 -8.85 -5.90
C ASP A 258 -6.74 -9.56 -6.75
N GLY A 259 -8.02 -9.29 -6.45
CA GLY A 259 -9.13 -9.83 -7.24
C GLY A 259 -9.19 -9.23 -8.63
N ILE A 260 -8.87 -7.94 -8.80
CA ILE A 260 -8.75 -7.31 -10.12
C ILE A 260 -7.70 -8.03 -10.96
N THR A 261 -6.53 -8.32 -10.38
CA THR A 261 -5.46 -9.10 -11.05
C THR A 261 -5.98 -10.45 -11.55
N GLN A 262 -6.77 -11.15 -10.75
CA GLN A 262 -7.34 -12.44 -11.17
C GLN A 262 -8.34 -12.28 -12.34
N ILE A 263 -9.12 -11.21 -12.34
CA ILE A 263 -10.11 -10.95 -13.41
C ILE A 263 -9.41 -10.49 -14.70
N VAL A 264 -8.53 -9.50 -14.59
CA VAL A 264 -7.96 -8.80 -15.76
C VAL A 264 -6.81 -9.61 -16.37
N ASP A 265 -5.85 -10.03 -15.56
CA ASP A 265 -4.63 -10.66 -16.07
C ASP A 265 -4.79 -12.17 -16.25
N ASN A 266 -5.52 -12.83 -15.32
CA ASN A 266 -5.74 -14.27 -15.35
C ASN A 266 -7.05 -14.67 -16.04
N GLY A 267 -7.92 -13.71 -16.41
CA GLY A 267 -9.12 -13.93 -17.21
C GLY A 267 -10.28 -14.61 -16.48
N TYR A 268 -10.31 -14.59 -15.17
CA TYR A 268 -11.38 -15.20 -14.36
C TYR A 268 -12.63 -14.31 -14.31
N GLY A 269 -13.52 -14.42 -15.32
CA GLY A 269 -14.78 -13.68 -15.39
C GLY A 269 -15.86 -14.12 -14.38
N ASN A 270 -15.59 -15.15 -13.58
CA ASN A 270 -16.47 -15.69 -12.54
C ASN A 270 -16.18 -15.14 -11.13
N ILE A 271 -15.33 -14.14 -11.03
CA ILE A 271 -15.05 -13.46 -9.76
C ILE A 271 -15.89 -12.17 -9.66
N GLN A 272 -16.58 -12.00 -8.55
CA GLN A 272 -17.18 -10.73 -8.15
C GLN A 272 -16.44 -10.17 -6.95
N LEU A 273 -16.04 -8.89 -7.04
CA LEU A 273 -15.48 -8.12 -5.92
C LEU A 273 -16.62 -7.60 -5.05
N VAL A 274 -16.47 -7.65 -3.75
CA VAL A 274 -17.45 -7.13 -2.79
C VAL A 274 -16.78 -6.15 -1.85
N ILE A 275 -17.22 -4.90 -1.93
CA ILE A 275 -16.92 -3.84 -0.98
C ILE A 275 -17.99 -3.94 0.11
N PRO A 276 -17.63 -4.27 1.36
CA PRO A 276 -18.62 -4.43 2.44
C PRO A 276 -19.45 -3.18 2.64
N SER A 277 -20.78 -3.33 2.58
CA SER A 277 -21.74 -2.22 2.57
C SER A 277 -21.72 -1.36 3.84
N SER A 278 -21.34 -1.93 4.97
CA SER A 278 -21.19 -1.23 6.25
C SER A 278 -19.83 -0.53 6.44
N GLY A 279 -19.01 -0.52 5.40
CA GLY A 279 -17.67 0.07 5.41
C GLY A 279 -16.54 -0.96 5.65
N THR A 280 -15.37 -0.61 5.18
CA THR A 280 -14.16 -1.43 5.28
C THR A 280 -12.92 -0.56 5.46
N SER A 281 -11.82 -1.17 5.89
CA SER A 281 -10.53 -0.52 6.03
C SER A 281 -9.67 -0.62 4.75
N TYR A 282 -8.45 -0.14 4.88
CA TYR A 282 -7.46 -0.18 3.81
C TYR A 282 -6.06 -0.40 4.39
N GLU A 283 -5.17 -0.93 3.56
CA GLU A 283 -3.75 -0.95 3.85
C GLU A 283 -3.06 0.29 3.27
N ILE A 284 -1.92 0.63 3.86
CA ILE A 284 -0.86 1.41 3.23
C ILE A 284 0.29 0.43 3.01
N GLY A 285 0.68 0.21 1.77
CA GLY A 285 1.88 -0.55 1.45
C GLY A 285 3.08 0.37 1.51
N ALA A 286 4.18 -0.08 2.14
CA ALA A 286 5.29 0.80 2.46
C ALA A 286 6.65 0.27 2.00
N THR A 287 7.66 1.14 2.11
CA THR A 287 9.07 0.78 1.96
C THR A 287 9.89 1.32 3.15
N ALA A 288 10.93 0.59 3.56
CA ALA A 288 11.77 0.93 4.70
C ALA A 288 13.18 0.40 4.55
N ILE A 289 14.12 0.97 5.30
CA ILE A 289 15.52 0.52 5.38
C ILE A 289 15.68 -0.33 6.65
N PHE A 290 16.30 -1.50 6.57
CA PHE A 290 16.65 -2.29 7.76
C PHE A 290 17.85 -1.68 8.47
N LYS A 291 17.73 -1.54 9.79
CA LYS A 291 18.81 -1.00 10.60
C LYS A 291 20.03 -1.94 10.59
N GLY A 292 21.20 -1.38 10.29
CA GLY A 292 22.42 -2.15 10.18
C GLY A 292 22.57 -2.92 8.88
N CYS A 293 21.79 -2.59 7.83
CA CYS A 293 21.91 -3.15 6.50
C CYS A 293 23.34 -2.97 5.94
N LYS A 294 23.70 -3.83 4.99
CA LYS A 294 25.08 -3.87 4.47
C LYS A 294 25.36 -2.82 3.40
N HIS A 295 24.32 -2.36 2.71
CA HIS A 295 24.39 -1.44 1.58
C HIS A 295 23.55 -0.18 1.85
N PRO A 296 23.93 0.67 2.84
CA PRO A 296 23.08 1.76 3.31
C PRO A 296 22.85 2.87 2.27
N ASN A 297 23.77 3.09 1.34
CA ASN A 297 23.55 4.08 0.28
C ASN A 297 22.65 3.53 -0.82
N ALA A 298 22.79 2.25 -1.19
CA ALA A 298 21.88 1.59 -2.11
C ALA A 298 20.46 1.50 -1.51
N ALA A 299 20.35 1.26 -0.21
CA ALA A 299 19.09 1.27 0.51
C ALA A 299 18.39 2.65 0.49
N LYS A 300 19.13 3.74 0.74
CA LYS A 300 18.60 5.11 0.63
C LYS A 300 18.17 5.44 -0.79
N LEU A 301 18.99 5.07 -1.78
CA LEU A 301 18.66 5.26 -3.19
C LEU A 301 17.41 4.47 -3.60
N TRP A 302 17.21 3.27 -3.02
CA TRP A 302 15.97 2.51 -3.19
C TRP A 302 14.75 3.26 -2.67
N ILE A 303 14.83 3.90 -1.50
CA ILE A 303 13.71 4.69 -0.96
C ILE A 303 13.35 5.84 -1.92
N GLU A 304 14.35 6.57 -2.43
CA GLU A 304 14.10 7.65 -3.40
C GLU A 304 13.46 7.11 -4.70
N PHE A 305 13.94 5.96 -5.19
CA PHE A 305 13.36 5.28 -6.35
C PHE A 305 11.93 4.80 -6.07
N ALA A 306 11.68 4.14 -4.93
CA ALA A 306 10.37 3.62 -4.55
C ALA A 306 9.30 4.72 -4.42
N LEU A 307 9.72 5.96 -4.12
CA LEU A 307 8.88 7.16 -4.04
C LEU A 307 8.87 7.96 -5.35
N SER A 308 9.15 7.33 -6.47
CA SER A 308 9.18 7.97 -7.79
C SER A 308 8.20 7.31 -8.77
N PRO A 309 7.74 8.04 -9.80
CA PRO A 309 6.94 7.47 -10.89
C PRO A 309 7.63 6.31 -11.62
N ASP A 310 8.97 6.30 -11.67
CA ASP A 310 9.75 5.24 -12.31
C ASP A 310 9.56 3.87 -11.64
N CYS A 311 9.23 3.86 -10.34
CA CYS A 311 8.91 2.65 -9.61
C CYS A 311 7.40 2.38 -9.56
N VAL A 312 6.62 3.34 -9.02
CA VAL A 312 5.22 3.06 -8.68
C VAL A 312 4.32 2.86 -9.90
N ASN A 313 4.62 3.50 -11.03
CA ASN A 313 3.85 3.32 -12.26
C ASN A 313 4.03 1.93 -12.89
N LEU A 314 5.06 1.16 -12.49
CA LEU A 314 5.24 -0.22 -12.94
C LEU A 314 4.16 -1.16 -12.41
N ALA A 315 3.50 -0.79 -11.31
CA ALA A 315 2.57 -1.64 -10.59
C ALA A 315 1.42 -2.12 -11.48
N GLN A 316 0.68 -1.21 -12.10
CA GLN A 316 -0.52 -1.54 -12.88
C GLN A 316 -0.24 -2.36 -14.14
N ASP A 317 0.95 -2.21 -14.75
CA ASP A 317 1.36 -2.99 -15.93
C ASP A 317 1.86 -4.39 -15.53
N ASN A 318 1.98 -4.68 -14.24
CA ASN A 318 2.51 -5.92 -13.68
C ASN A 318 1.60 -6.49 -12.58
N GLY A 319 0.30 -6.43 -12.80
CA GLY A 319 -0.70 -7.11 -11.99
C GLY A 319 -0.94 -6.55 -10.59
N SER A 320 -0.58 -5.30 -10.35
CA SER A 320 -0.66 -4.65 -9.04
C SER A 320 -1.50 -3.36 -9.18
N TYR A 321 -2.80 -3.46 -8.85
CA TYR A 321 -3.80 -2.42 -9.11
C TYR A 321 -4.18 -1.59 -7.88
N GLN A 322 -3.24 -1.42 -6.94
CA GLN A 322 -3.40 -0.56 -5.77
C GLN A 322 -3.40 0.93 -6.18
N PHE A 323 -4.13 1.76 -5.45
CA PHE A 323 -4.05 3.21 -5.60
C PHE A 323 -2.69 3.72 -5.13
N LEU A 324 -2.04 4.55 -5.94
CA LEU A 324 -0.74 5.11 -5.65
C LEU A 324 -0.87 6.35 -4.75
N VAL A 325 0.03 6.49 -3.79
CA VAL A 325 -0.03 7.57 -2.77
C VAL A 325 0.97 8.69 -3.03
N ILE A 326 1.39 8.85 -4.29
CA ILE A 326 2.37 9.83 -4.76
C ILE A 326 1.70 10.71 -5.82
N ASP A 327 1.81 12.04 -5.70
CA ASP A 327 1.04 13.04 -6.45
C ASP A 327 1.36 13.11 -7.94
N ASN A 328 2.55 12.67 -8.34
CA ASN A 328 3.02 12.64 -9.73
C ASN A 328 2.96 11.24 -10.37
N ALA A 329 2.29 10.28 -9.73
CA ALA A 329 2.08 8.94 -10.25
C ALA A 329 0.79 8.83 -11.08
N THR A 330 0.74 7.83 -11.97
CA THR A 330 -0.45 7.51 -12.78
C THR A 330 -1.32 6.49 -12.03
N GLN A 331 -2.52 6.90 -11.64
CA GLN A 331 -3.46 6.03 -10.92
C GLN A 331 -3.97 4.89 -11.81
N PRO A 332 -4.23 3.68 -11.23
CA PRO A 332 -4.80 2.55 -11.97
C PRO A 332 -6.28 2.81 -12.27
N GLU A 333 -6.61 3.24 -13.49
CA GLU A 333 -7.99 3.51 -13.92
C GLU A 333 -8.89 2.27 -13.75
N VAL A 334 -8.35 1.09 -13.99
CA VAL A 334 -9.06 -0.18 -13.87
C VAL A 334 -9.63 -0.40 -12.46
N ALA A 335 -8.94 0.00 -11.40
CA ALA A 335 -9.45 -0.12 -10.05
C ALA A 335 -10.75 0.68 -9.85
N THR A 336 -10.82 1.88 -10.44
CA THR A 336 -12.02 2.73 -10.43
C THR A 336 -13.14 2.14 -11.30
N GLU A 337 -12.81 1.50 -12.42
CA GLU A 337 -13.79 0.80 -13.28
C GLU A 337 -14.46 -0.36 -12.54
N PHE A 338 -13.77 -1.03 -11.64
CA PHE A 338 -14.32 -2.05 -10.74
C PHE A 338 -15.06 -1.45 -9.53
N GLY A 339 -15.25 -0.13 -9.47
CA GLY A 339 -16.01 0.55 -8.43
C GLY A 339 -15.25 0.80 -7.13
N LEU A 340 -13.92 0.60 -7.13
CA LEU A 340 -13.10 0.94 -5.97
C LEU A 340 -12.92 2.45 -5.88
N ASP A 341 -13.06 2.98 -4.66
CA ASP A 341 -12.86 4.39 -4.35
C ASP A 341 -11.95 4.48 -3.11
N PRO A 342 -10.73 5.01 -3.24
CA PRO A 342 -9.79 5.09 -2.13
C PRO A 342 -10.25 6.02 -1.00
N GLU A 343 -11.23 6.89 -1.27
CA GLU A 343 -11.81 7.80 -0.26
C GLU A 343 -13.02 7.20 0.45
N ASN A 344 -13.62 6.13 -0.10
CA ASN A 344 -14.79 5.47 0.49
C ASN A 344 -14.38 4.30 1.40
N VAL A 345 -13.62 4.60 2.43
CA VAL A 345 -13.14 3.65 3.45
C VAL A 345 -13.46 4.19 4.84
N MET A 346 -13.47 3.29 5.83
CA MET A 346 -13.67 3.72 7.22
C MET A 346 -12.47 4.56 7.72
N ASP A 347 -12.72 5.40 8.71
CA ASP A 347 -11.66 6.08 9.46
C ASP A 347 -10.90 5.02 10.28
N TYR A 348 -9.75 4.59 9.75
CA TYR A 348 -8.95 3.53 10.35
C TYR A 348 -7.89 4.13 11.27
N ASP A 349 -7.91 3.71 12.54
CA ASP A 349 -6.96 4.17 13.55
C ASP A 349 -5.64 3.39 13.46
N PHE A 350 -4.68 3.95 12.71
CA PHE A 350 -3.33 3.39 12.58
C PHE A 350 -2.53 3.42 13.88
N GLU A 351 -2.81 4.36 14.81
CA GLU A 351 -2.13 4.42 16.11
C GLU A 351 -2.61 3.32 17.04
N ASP A 352 -3.91 3.02 17.06
CA ASP A 352 -4.45 1.87 17.77
C ASP A 352 -3.85 0.57 17.23
N ALA A 353 -3.87 0.38 15.91
CA ALA A 353 -3.29 -0.77 15.24
C ALA A 353 -1.81 -0.96 15.58
N LYS A 354 -1.00 0.10 15.48
CA LYS A 354 0.43 0.12 15.81
C LYS A 354 0.70 -0.32 17.25
N ASN A 355 -0.10 0.15 18.19
CA ASN A 355 0.14 -0.08 19.61
C ASN A 355 -0.37 -1.44 20.11
N ASN A 356 -1.39 -2.02 19.46
CA ASN A 356 -2.14 -3.14 20.01
C ASN A 356 -2.13 -4.40 19.14
N ILE A 357 -1.71 -4.37 17.86
CA ILE A 357 -1.85 -5.51 16.94
C ILE A 357 -1.23 -6.82 17.49
N THR A 358 -0.08 -6.75 18.16
CA THR A 358 0.55 -7.94 18.72
C THR A 358 -0.35 -8.58 19.78
N THR A 359 -0.91 -7.76 20.67
CA THR A 359 -1.86 -8.21 21.70
C THR A 359 -3.14 -8.75 21.08
N TYR A 360 -3.70 -8.06 20.09
CA TYR A 360 -4.92 -8.48 19.40
C TYR A 360 -4.74 -9.83 18.69
N VAL A 361 -3.59 -10.06 18.04
CA VAL A 361 -3.28 -11.38 17.44
C VAL A 361 -3.24 -12.47 18.52
N GLU A 362 -2.58 -12.23 19.66
CA GLU A 362 -2.51 -13.20 20.76
C GLU A 362 -3.89 -13.52 21.34
N GLU A 363 -4.75 -12.51 21.52
CA GLU A 363 -6.10 -12.67 22.03
C GLU A 363 -7.00 -13.45 21.07
N VAL A 364 -6.96 -13.10 19.77
CA VAL A 364 -7.70 -13.82 18.72
C VAL A 364 -7.21 -15.28 18.62
N MET A 365 -5.90 -15.50 18.56
CA MET A 365 -5.35 -16.84 18.50
C MET A 365 -5.72 -17.68 19.73
N THR A 366 -5.76 -17.06 20.92
CA THR A 366 -6.22 -17.71 22.15
C THR A 366 -7.71 -18.07 22.08
N ALA A 367 -8.54 -17.14 21.61
CA ALA A 367 -9.98 -17.35 21.45
C ALA A 367 -10.31 -18.46 20.43
N LEU A 368 -9.46 -18.61 19.39
CA LEU A 368 -9.57 -19.64 18.35
C LEU A 368 -8.95 -21.00 18.78
N GLY A 369 -8.45 -21.12 20.01
CA GLY A 369 -7.93 -22.39 20.55
C GLY A 369 -6.45 -22.62 20.38
N GLY A 370 -5.67 -21.59 20.11
CA GLY A 370 -4.22 -21.42 20.25
C GLY A 370 -3.32 -22.62 19.96
N GLY A 371 -3.30 -23.17 18.79
CA GLY A 371 -2.43 -24.30 18.44
C GLY A 371 -3.09 -25.32 17.50
N ASP A 372 -4.22 -24.97 16.97
CA ASP A 372 -4.89 -25.73 15.90
C ASP A 372 -3.95 -25.89 14.70
N ASP A 373 -3.90 -27.09 14.12
CA ASP A 373 -3.08 -27.41 12.95
C ASP A 373 -3.40 -26.51 11.74
N ARG A 374 -4.59 -25.93 11.67
CA ARG A 374 -4.99 -24.95 10.63
C ARG A 374 -4.11 -23.70 10.57
N PHE A 375 -3.45 -23.33 11.67
CA PHE A 375 -2.56 -22.19 11.76
C PHE A 375 -1.08 -22.54 11.65
N LYS A 376 -0.75 -23.83 11.50
CA LYS A 376 0.62 -24.27 11.24
C LYS A 376 0.93 -24.09 9.76
N THR A 377 1.86 -23.23 9.46
CA THR A 377 2.44 -23.10 8.12
C THR A 377 3.58 -24.09 8.01
N GLU A 378 3.41 -25.17 7.22
CA GLU A 378 4.52 -26.04 6.82
C GLU A 378 5.52 -25.31 5.93
#